data_bbb03996cdd6b4c189f1949230e613e0
#
_entry.id   bbb03996cdd6b4c189f1949230e613e0
#
_cell.length_a   1.000
_cell.length_b   1.000
_cell.length_c   1.000
_cell.angle_alpha   90.00
_cell.angle_beta   90.00
_cell.angle_gamma   90.00
#
_symmetry.space_group_name_H-M   'P 1'
#
loop_
_entity.id
_entity.type
_entity.pdbx_description
1 polymer ?
#
loop_
_entity_poly.entity_id
_entity_poly.type
_entity_poly.pdbx_seq_one_letter_code
_entity_poly.pdbx_strand_id
1 'polypeptide(L)'
;MLRYLKKLEDCDIALNRSMIALGSCTMKLNATAELIPITWKEFSLPHPFVPTNQMEGYKILFKDLINDLKEITGYDAVSLQPNSGAQGEYAGCLLYTSPSPRD
;
A
#
# COMPACT_ATOMS: atom_id res chain seq x y z
N MET A 1 -28.97 21.33 1.13
CA MET A 1 -28.60 20.11 1.84
C MET A 1 -27.08 19.92 1.92
N LEU A 2 -26.37 19.99 0.80
CA LEU A 2 -24.91 19.80 0.81
C LEU A 2 -24.19 20.83 1.66
N ARG A 3 -24.61 22.08 1.61
CA ARG A 3 -24.01 23.12 2.44
C ARG A 3 -24.19 22.86 3.92
N TYR A 4 -25.36 22.35 4.29
CA TYR A 4 -25.65 22.02 5.68
C TYR A 4 -24.79 20.85 6.16
N LEU A 5 -24.67 19.82 5.33
CA LEU A 5 -23.82 18.67 5.65
C LEU A 5 -22.36 19.09 5.78
N LYS A 6 -21.90 19.95 4.88
CA LYS A 6 -20.52 20.45 4.94
C LYS A 6 -20.27 21.25 6.21
N LYS A 7 -21.25 22.04 6.62
CA LYS A 7 -21.15 22.81 7.85
C LYS A 7 -21.04 21.91 9.07
N LEU A 8 -21.81 20.83 9.11
CA LEU A 8 -21.70 19.86 10.20
C LEU A 8 -20.37 19.12 10.16
N GLU A 9 -19.92 18.74 8.97
CA GLU A 9 -18.66 18.07 8.78
C GLU A 9 -17.49 18.92 9.27
N ASP A 10 -17.54 20.23 9.02
CA ASP A 10 -16.47 21.14 9.40
C ASP A 10 -16.35 21.28 10.92
N CYS A 11 -17.38 20.91 11.67
CA CYS A 11 -17.33 20.93 13.13
C CYS A 11 -16.66 19.70 13.71
N ASP A 12 -16.45 18.67 12.91
CA ASP A 12 -15.90 17.39 13.36
C ASP A 12 -14.39 17.33 13.13
N ILE A 13 -13.76 16.35 13.75
CA ILE A 13 -12.33 16.10 13.60
C ILE A 13 -12.07 15.49 12.23
N ALA A 14 -11.05 15.98 11.54
CA ALA A 14 -10.67 15.45 10.24
C ALA A 14 -9.15 15.43 10.13
N LEU A 15 -8.65 14.51 9.32
CA LEU A 15 -7.21 14.33 9.14
C LEU A 15 -6.53 15.54 8.52
N ASN A 16 -7.29 16.34 7.75
CA ASN A 16 -6.74 17.54 7.11
C ASN A 16 -6.86 18.81 7.97
N ARG A 17 -7.45 18.70 9.15
CA ARG A 17 -7.68 19.88 10.02
C ARG A 17 -7.25 19.65 11.45
N SER A 18 -7.05 18.42 11.86
CA SER A 18 -6.80 18.09 13.27
C SER A 18 -5.78 17.01 13.40
N MET A 19 -5.08 17.01 14.52
CA MET A 19 -4.21 15.91 14.89
C MET A 19 -5.09 14.84 15.54
N ILE A 20 -5.04 13.63 15.00
CA ILE A 20 -5.83 12.52 15.51
C ILE A 20 -4.98 11.72 16.50
N ALA A 21 -5.55 11.41 17.67
CA ALA A 21 -4.82 10.78 18.76
C ALA A 21 -4.37 9.35 18.45
N LEU A 22 -5.10 8.68 17.58
CA LEU A 22 -4.78 7.30 17.20
C LEU A 22 -4.15 7.27 15.81
N GLY A 23 -3.45 6.19 15.50
CA GLY A 23 -2.93 6.00 14.16
C GLY A 23 -4.04 5.83 13.13
N SER A 24 -3.66 5.75 11.87
CA SER A 24 -4.61 5.70 10.77
C SER A 24 -5.46 4.42 10.76
N CYS A 25 -5.05 3.40 11.48
CA CYS A 25 -5.72 2.09 11.45
C CYS A 25 -5.87 1.60 10.00
N THR A 26 -7.10 1.42 9.52
CA THR A 26 -7.36 1.02 8.15
C THR A 26 -7.54 2.20 7.20
N MET A 27 -7.46 3.42 7.70
CA MET A 27 -7.64 4.62 6.89
C MET A 27 -6.35 4.98 6.18
N LYS A 28 -6.16 4.46 4.98
CA LYS A 28 -4.95 4.70 4.20
C LYS A 28 -5.17 5.91 3.31
N LEU A 29 -4.46 6.99 3.58
CA LEU A 29 -4.57 8.21 2.81
C LEU A 29 -3.66 8.15 1.60
N ASN A 30 -4.22 8.49 0.45
CA ASN A 30 -3.47 8.54 -0.81
C ASN A 30 -3.64 9.92 -1.42
N ALA A 31 -2.58 10.41 -2.06
CA ALA A 31 -2.67 11.65 -2.80
C ALA A 31 -3.59 11.48 -3.99
N THR A 32 -4.43 12.49 -4.26
CA THR A 32 -5.33 12.43 -5.40
C THR A 32 -4.57 12.24 -6.71
N ALA A 33 -3.39 12.84 -6.82
CA ALA A 33 -2.57 12.74 -8.02
C ALA A 33 -2.13 11.30 -8.32
N GLU A 34 -2.07 10.44 -7.32
CA GLU A 34 -1.70 9.04 -7.52
C GLU A 34 -2.76 8.26 -8.28
N LEU A 35 -4.00 8.74 -8.27
CA LEU A 35 -5.10 8.07 -8.97
C LEU A 35 -5.02 8.24 -10.47
N ILE A 36 -4.33 9.28 -10.96
CA ILE A 36 -4.23 9.54 -12.39
C ILE A 36 -3.48 8.43 -13.12
N PRO A 37 -2.26 8.04 -12.68
CA PRO A 37 -1.55 6.95 -13.37
C PRO A 37 -2.28 5.61 -13.32
N ILE A 38 -3.06 5.36 -12.26
CA ILE A 38 -3.76 4.08 -12.10
C ILE A 38 -4.76 3.86 -13.23
N THR A 39 -5.33 4.93 -13.78
CA THR A 39 -6.31 4.83 -14.87
C THR A 39 -5.67 4.71 -16.25
N TRP A 40 -4.36 4.88 -16.37
CA TRP A 40 -3.68 4.74 -17.64
C TRP A 40 -3.73 3.29 -18.13
N LYS A 41 -3.87 3.12 -19.44
CA LYS A 41 -4.01 1.78 -20.03
C LYS A 41 -2.80 0.90 -19.73
N GLU A 42 -1.63 1.48 -19.74
CA GLU A 42 -0.38 0.78 -19.50
C GLU A 42 -0.33 0.14 -18.09
N PHE A 43 -1.07 0.71 -17.15
CA PHE A 43 -1.10 0.20 -15.77
C PHE A 43 -2.37 -0.56 -15.46
N SER A 44 -3.50 -0.24 -16.11
CA SER A 44 -4.80 -0.80 -15.71
C SER A 44 -5.22 -2.02 -16.51
N LEU A 45 -4.74 -2.16 -17.76
CA LEU A 45 -5.18 -3.24 -18.63
C LEU A 45 -4.40 -4.56 -18.50
N PRO A 46 -3.12 -4.57 -18.08
CA PRO A 46 -2.38 -5.83 -18.04
C PRO A 46 -2.99 -6.82 -17.06
N HIS A 47 -3.10 -8.06 -17.49
CA HIS A 47 -3.56 -9.14 -16.63
C HIS A 47 -2.43 -9.57 -15.68
N PRO A 48 -2.76 -9.95 -14.43
CA PRO A 48 -1.71 -10.35 -13.47
C PRO A 48 -0.86 -11.53 -13.90
N PHE A 49 -1.38 -12.39 -14.77
CA PHE A 49 -0.69 -13.61 -15.19
C PHE A 49 -0.05 -13.51 -16.57
N VAL A 50 0.10 -12.29 -17.12
CA VAL A 50 0.82 -12.15 -18.38
C VAL A 50 2.29 -12.57 -18.20
N PRO A 51 2.95 -13.04 -19.26
CA PRO A 51 4.38 -13.37 -19.19
C PRO A 51 5.20 -12.18 -18.73
N THR A 52 6.19 -12.44 -17.88
CA THR A 52 6.98 -11.36 -17.27
C THR A 52 7.77 -10.56 -18.30
N ASN A 53 8.14 -11.18 -19.44
CA ASN A 53 8.86 -10.47 -20.48
C ASN A 53 8.03 -9.39 -21.16
N GLN A 54 6.70 -9.41 -20.97
CA GLN A 54 5.81 -8.39 -21.50
C GLN A 54 5.53 -7.28 -20.49
N MET A 55 6.08 -7.39 -19.29
CA MET A 55 5.79 -6.46 -18.18
C MET A 55 7.08 -5.89 -17.59
N GLU A 56 8.02 -5.54 -18.44
CA GLU A 56 9.31 -5.02 -17.96
C GLU A 56 9.18 -3.74 -17.15
N GLY A 57 8.25 -2.86 -17.54
CA GLY A 57 8.01 -1.63 -16.81
C GLY A 57 7.58 -1.88 -15.37
N TYR A 58 6.68 -2.85 -15.16
CA TYR A 58 6.27 -3.23 -13.82
C TYR A 58 7.41 -3.87 -13.04
N LYS A 59 8.23 -4.67 -13.70
CA LYS A 59 9.40 -5.26 -13.03
C LYS A 59 10.34 -4.19 -12.51
N ILE A 60 10.60 -3.17 -13.31
CA ILE A 60 11.46 -2.06 -12.91
C ILE A 60 10.82 -1.29 -11.76
N LEU A 61 9.51 -1.04 -11.84
CA LEU A 61 8.77 -0.34 -10.79
C LEU A 61 8.87 -1.08 -9.46
N PHE A 62 8.61 -2.39 -9.47
CA PHE A 62 8.68 -3.19 -8.25
C PHE A 62 10.08 -3.26 -7.69
N LYS A 63 11.07 -3.41 -8.56
CA LYS A 63 12.47 -3.47 -8.14
C LYS A 63 12.90 -2.17 -7.47
N ASP A 64 12.55 -1.04 -8.08
CA ASP A 64 12.90 0.26 -7.53
C ASP A 64 12.20 0.50 -6.20
N LEU A 65 10.93 0.16 -6.09
CA LEU A 65 10.19 0.31 -4.85
C LEU A 65 10.78 -0.56 -3.74
N ILE A 66 11.11 -1.81 -4.06
CA ILE A 66 11.72 -2.72 -3.08
C ILE A 66 13.07 -2.17 -2.61
N ASN A 67 13.88 -1.66 -3.52
CA ASN A 67 15.16 -1.07 -3.15
C ASN A 67 14.99 0.16 -2.26
N ASP A 68 14.02 1.02 -2.59
CA ASP A 68 13.74 2.21 -1.78
C ASP A 68 13.29 1.83 -0.37
N LEU A 69 12.43 0.84 -0.26
CA LEU A 69 11.95 0.39 1.04
C LEU A 69 13.06 -0.27 1.87
N LYS A 70 13.95 -1.03 1.23
CA LYS A 70 15.11 -1.60 1.91
C LYS A 70 16.01 -0.50 2.45
N GLU A 71 16.24 0.54 1.66
CA GLU A 71 17.05 1.67 2.06
C GLU A 71 16.47 2.40 3.25
N ILE A 72 15.17 2.66 3.20
CA ILE A 72 14.48 3.41 4.25
C ILE A 72 14.44 2.63 5.57
N THR A 73 14.17 1.34 5.51
CA THR A 73 13.98 0.52 6.71
C THR A 73 15.27 -0.14 7.22
N GLY A 74 16.26 -0.28 6.35
CA GLY A 74 17.50 -0.98 6.70
C GLY A 74 17.38 -2.49 6.72
N TYR A 75 16.27 -3.05 6.25
CA TYR A 75 16.11 -4.50 6.18
C TYR A 75 16.82 -5.08 4.96
N ASP A 76 17.16 -6.34 5.06
CA ASP A 76 17.88 -7.04 3.98
C ASP A 76 16.98 -7.35 2.79
N ALA A 77 15.69 -7.55 3.03
CA ALA A 77 14.75 -7.90 1.97
C ALA A 77 13.36 -7.35 2.27
N VAL A 78 12.59 -7.13 1.22
CA VAL A 78 11.24 -6.60 1.30
C VAL A 78 10.35 -7.37 0.31
N SER A 79 9.12 -7.65 0.72
CA SER A 79 8.14 -8.30 -0.16
C SER A 79 6.94 -7.38 -0.33
N LEU A 80 6.46 -7.27 -1.56
CA LEU A 80 5.26 -6.50 -1.89
C LEU A 80 4.02 -7.40 -2.06
N GLN A 81 4.13 -8.69 -1.74
CA GLN A 81 3.05 -9.65 -1.95
C GLN A 81 1.85 -9.49 -1.02
N PRO A 82 2.02 -9.18 0.26
CA PRO A 82 0.86 -9.05 1.14
C PRO A 82 -0.09 -7.95 0.68
N ASN A 83 -1.39 -8.23 0.71
CA ASN A 83 -2.41 -7.31 0.20
C ASN A 83 -2.94 -6.33 1.25
N SER A 84 -2.64 -6.56 2.51
CA SER A 84 -3.13 -5.70 3.59
C SER A 84 -2.16 -5.76 4.76
N GLY A 85 -2.36 -4.84 5.71
CA GLY A 85 -1.57 -4.85 6.93
C GLY A 85 -1.72 -6.14 7.71
N ALA A 86 -2.95 -6.64 7.81
CA ALA A 86 -3.21 -7.90 8.51
C ALA A 86 -2.50 -9.08 7.86
N GLN A 87 -2.50 -9.14 6.54
CA GLN A 87 -1.81 -10.20 5.82
C GLN A 87 -0.30 -10.09 5.96
N GLY A 88 0.21 -8.86 5.99
CA GLY A 88 1.63 -8.63 6.21
C GLY A 88 2.05 -9.11 7.59
N GLU A 89 1.27 -8.80 8.61
CA GLU A 89 1.54 -9.24 9.97
C GLU A 89 1.48 -10.76 10.08
N TYR A 90 0.48 -11.37 9.44
CA TYR A 90 0.33 -12.81 9.45
C TYR A 90 1.51 -13.50 8.76
N ALA A 91 1.92 -13.00 7.61
CA ALA A 91 3.06 -13.55 6.88
C ALA A 91 4.35 -13.42 7.68
N GLY A 92 4.56 -12.27 8.30
CA GLY A 92 5.74 -12.07 9.14
C GLY A 92 5.75 -12.99 10.34
N CYS A 93 4.59 -13.17 10.95
CA CYS A 93 4.46 -14.08 12.10
C CYS A 93 4.77 -15.52 11.69
N LEU A 94 4.25 -15.96 10.56
CA LEU A 94 4.51 -17.32 10.08
C LEU A 94 5.99 -17.54 9.79
N LEU A 95 6.63 -16.55 9.20
CA LEU A 95 8.05 -16.63 8.90
C LEU A 95 8.88 -16.75 10.17
N TYR A 96 8.52 -15.98 11.18
CA TYR A 96 9.26 -15.93 12.44
C TYR A 96 8.98 -17.15 13.31
N THR A 97 7.71 -17.54 13.44
CA THR A 97 7.32 -18.59 14.38
C THR A 97 7.23 -19.97 13.77
N SER A 98 7.21 -20.06 12.44
CA SER A 98 7.12 -21.36 11.81
C SER A 98 8.36 -22.17 12.15
N PRO A 99 8.29 -23.11 13.09
CA PRO A 99 9.34 -24.08 13.15
C PRO A 99 9.22 -24.81 11.87
N SER A 100 10.14 -24.65 11.02
CA SER A 100 10.06 -25.37 9.79
C SER A 100 9.72 -26.82 10.09
N PRO A 101 8.65 -27.37 9.54
CA PRO A 101 8.34 -28.78 9.78
C PRO A 101 9.44 -29.70 9.33
N ARG A 102 10.36 -29.13 8.63
CA ARG A 102 11.51 -29.89 8.13
C ARG A 102 12.64 -29.96 9.13
N ASP A 103 12.53 -29.18 10.18
CA ASP A 103 13.53 -29.19 11.24
C ASP A 103 13.34 -30.37 12.17
#